data_9a1075b2333738c0065582720e6ecdc8
#
_entry.id   9a1075b2333738c0065582720e6ecdc8
#
_cell.length_a   1.000
_cell.length_b   1.000
_cell.length_c   1.000
_cell.angle_alpha   90.00
_cell.angle_beta   90.00
_cell.angle_gamma   90.00
#
_symmetry.space_group_name_H-M   'P 1'
#
loop_
_entity.id
_entity.type
_entity.pdbx_description
1 polymer ?
#
loop_
_entity_poly.entity_id
_entity_poly.type
_entity_poly.pdbx_seq_one_letter_code
_entity_poly.pdbx_strand_id
1 'polypeptide(L)'
;VYFFEWLSWLAAIDPKEEREAFEKQNKTIKKRIIYESEEEEEIAAAKKSACDAPKSRGPVYVFNENVLEMRSGMWEDKRGLISILSLTVIMMIISGLEIAFNSIKTLIDLASDYQGEPYGERLYLALFFLSTTLCILWFYLKYGLRFTRFEMFTSRHLLIRFNRITQQVYLHRPAYCGGIVTLPWNGVSSSGADKKSTIASGVGLPLALTWSSAFTGTLRTELIWVGKSANNFAELQAEWEFIRRFMDEGPEGLPRPHITSHFPWPWQAFTPQFEGLTHYFRSSPRVLKCGLLLLSPAFLIIGTGHWVSLLLCWKPRWPRVIREAGLPGKPVPAVTTVDDYPPHIQERLRENAYLWAIRPGKRPERKPRASKRRPKSPSQTPDIEKDTPHGVDSIGQP
;
A
#
# COMPACT_ATOMS: atom_id res chain seq x y z
N VAL A 1 -6.96 -1.50 -2.16
CA VAL A 1 -6.36 -1.89 -0.88
C VAL A 1 -5.28 -2.92 -1.10
N TYR A 2 -5.58 -4.03 -1.75
CA TYR A 2 -4.64 -5.16 -1.93
C TYR A 2 -3.77 -5.07 -3.19
N PHE A 3 -3.76 -3.95 -3.87
CA PHE A 3 -3.05 -3.80 -5.15
C PHE A 3 -1.53 -3.92 -4.99
N PHE A 4 -0.94 -3.29 -3.96
CA PHE A 4 0.50 -3.38 -3.71
C PHE A 4 0.92 -4.74 -3.20
N GLU A 5 0.14 -5.34 -2.31
CA GLU A 5 0.37 -6.68 -1.82
C GLU A 5 0.29 -7.70 -2.96
N TRP A 6 -0.66 -7.52 -3.87
CA TRP A 6 -0.77 -8.33 -5.07
C TRP A 6 0.41 -8.12 -6.03
N LEU A 7 0.83 -6.87 -6.28
CA LEU A 7 2.03 -6.58 -7.08
C LEU A 7 3.29 -7.17 -6.45
N SER A 8 3.48 -7.00 -5.15
CA SER A 8 4.61 -7.59 -4.42
C SER A 8 4.62 -9.11 -4.52
N TRP A 9 3.44 -9.73 -4.43
CA TRP A 9 3.29 -11.17 -4.61
C TRP A 9 3.58 -11.60 -6.03
N LEU A 10 3.03 -10.91 -7.03
CA LEU A 10 3.33 -11.18 -8.44
C LEU A 10 4.83 -11.07 -8.73
N ALA A 11 5.48 -10.02 -8.27
CA ALA A 11 6.92 -9.84 -8.46
C ALA A 11 7.75 -11.00 -7.85
N ALA A 12 7.21 -11.72 -6.86
CA ALA A 12 7.86 -12.88 -6.28
C ALA A 12 7.67 -14.18 -7.08
N ILE A 13 6.51 -14.33 -7.76
CA ILE A 13 6.14 -15.57 -8.44
C ILE A 13 6.12 -15.48 -9.96
N ASP A 14 6.29 -14.28 -10.54
CA ASP A 14 6.07 -14.05 -11.96
C ASP A 14 7.24 -14.47 -12.84
N PRO A 15 6.99 -14.88 -14.12
CA PRO A 15 8.01 -15.30 -15.07
C PRO A 15 9.03 -14.19 -15.43
N LYS A 16 10.18 -14.64 -15.88
CA LYS A 16 11.36 -13.81 -16.19
C LYS A 16 11.11 -12.66 -17.17
N GLU A 17 10.14 -12.78 -18.07
CA GLU A 17 9.88 -11.80 -19.14
C GLU A 17 9.41 -10.42 -18.61
N GLU A 18 8.51 -10.38 -17.63
CA GLU A 18 8.06 -9.12 -17.04
C GLU A 18 9.16 -8.42 -16.22
N ARG A 19 10.09 -9.21 -15.68
CA ARG A 19 11.25 -8.68 -14.96
C ARG A 19 12.28 -8.07 -15.86
N GLU A 20 12.57 -8.70 -17.01
CA GLU A 20 13.48 -8.13 -18.01
C GLU A 20 12.93 -6.80 -18.54
N ALA A 21 11.60 -6.69 -18.71
CA ALA A 21 10.96 -5.42 -19.06
C ALA A 21 11.14 -4.38 -17.95
N PHE A 22 10.91 -4.76 -16.68
CA PHE A 22 11.09 -3.89 -15.52
C PHE A 22 12.55 -3.51 -15.30
N GLU A 23 13.49 -4.44 -15.48
CA GLU A 23 14.93 -4.19 -15.40
C GLU A 23 15.43 -3.30 -16.55
N LYS A 24 14.91 -3.46 -17.76
CA LYS A 24 15.20 -2.57 -18.90
C LYS A 24 14.67 -1.16 -18.70
N GLN A 25 13.49 -1.02 -18.11
CA GLN A 25 12.89 0.27 -17.81
C GLN A 25 13.60 0.98 -16.64
N ASN A 26 14.12 0.23 -15.68
CA ASN A 26 14.81 0.72 -14.49
C ASN A 26 16.36 0.69 -14.58
N LYS A 27 16.95 0.72 -15.78
CA LYS A 27 18.41 0.77 -15.97
C LYS A 27 19.11 1.89 -15.19
N THR A 28 18.40 2.90 -14.76
CA THR A 28 18.93 4.02 -13.96
C THR A 28 18.96 3.74 -12.45
N ILE A 29 18.16 2.80 -11.98
CA ILE A 29 18.15 2.40 -10.56
C ILE A 29 19.00 1.13 -10.46
N LYS A 30 20.32 1.31 -10.18
CA LYS A 30 21.18 0.19 -9.81
C LYS A 30 20.52 -0.54 -8.63
N LYS A 31 20.08 -1.79 -8.85
CA LYS A 31 19.56 -2.66 -7.80
C LYS A 31 20.55 -2.61 -6.63
N ARG A 32 20.11 -2.10 -5.49
CA ARG A 32 20.93 -2.05 -4.28
C ARG A 32 21.16 -3.49 -3.84
N ILE A 33 22.37 -3.97 -4.05
CA ILE A 33 22.78 -5.26 -3.52
C ILE A 33 22.94 -5.08 -2.02
N ILE A 34 22.18 -5.84 -1.25
CA ILE A 34 22.25 -5.85 0.21
C ILE A 34 23.31 -6.85 0.63
N TYR A 35 24.19 -6.45 1.54
CA TYR A 35 25.19 -7.30 2.15
C TYR A 35 24.75 -7.68 3.56
N GLU A 36 25.19 -8.83 4.03
CA GLU A 36 24.87 -9.38 5.35
C GLU A 36 25.17 -8.39 6.49
N SER A 37 26.32 -7.72 6.43
CA SER A 37 26.66 -6.70 7.43
C SER A 37 25.73 -5.47 7.44
N GLU A 38 25.20 -5.07 6.28
CA GLU A 38 24.25 -3.95 6.19
C GLU A 38 22.92 -4.35 6.80
N GLU A 39 22.52 -5.58 6.61
CA GLU A 39 21.27 -6.10 7.19
C GLU A 39 21.37 -6.25 8.71
N GLU A 40 22.49 -6.80 9.19
CA GLU A 40 22.75 -6.89 10.63
C GLU A 40 22.75 -5.51 11.28
N GLU A 41 23.33 -4.50 10.65
CA GLU A 41 23.29 -3.11 11.11
C GLU A 41 21.86 -2.54 11.12
N GLU A 42 21.06 -2.81 10.08
CA GLU A 42 19.66 -2.35 10.02
C GLU A 42 18.81 -3.00 11.12
N ILE A 43 18.97 -4.29 11.36
CA ILE A 43 18.26 -5.01 12.44
C ILE A 43 18.73 -4.52 13.82
N ALA A 44 20.04 -4.32 14.00
CA ALA A 44 20.58 -3.79 15.25
C ALA A 44 20.12 -2.35 15.50
N ALA A 45 19.96 -1.54 14.46
CA ALA A 45 19.41 -0.19 14.56
C ALA A 45 17.91 -0.22 14.94
N ALA A 46 17.15 -1.17 14.37
CA ALA A 46 15.73 -1.33 14.68
C ALA A 46 15.48 -1.71 16.15
N LYS A 47 16.39 -2.44 16.78
CA LYS A 47 16.30 -2.80 18.21
C LYS A 47 16.58 -1.64 19.17
N LYS A 48 17.20 -0.55 18.69
CA LYS A 48 17.47 0.63 19.53
C LYS A 48 16.20 1.46 19.69
N SER A 49 16.09 2.15 20.84
CA SER A 49 15.02 3.12 21.04
C SER A 49 15.07 4.21 19.97
N ALA A 50 13.93 4.44 19.32
CA ALA A 50 13.81 5.41 18.22
C ALA A 50 13.36 6.80 18.72
N CYS A 51 12.56 6.84 19.81
CA CYS A 51 12.12 8.09 20.45
C CYS A 51 11.62 7.84 21.88
N ASP A 52 11.47 8.92 22.64
CA ASP A 52 11.02 8.87 24.04
C ASP A 52 9.49 8.81 24.17
N ALA A 53 8.75 9.29 23.15
CA ALA A 53 7.30 9.41 23.15
C ALA A 53 6.65 8.44 22.15
N PRO A 54 6.46 7.15 22.50
CA PRO A 54 5.82 6.17 21.65
C PRO A 54 4.35 6.51 21.43
N LYS A 55 3.87 6.36 20.17
CA LYS A 55 2.48 6.65 19.84
C LYS A 55 1.99 5.78 18.70
N SER A 56 0.88 5.07 18.90
CA SER A 56 0.17 4.39 17.82
C SER A 56 -0.59 5.40 16.94
N ARG A 57 -0.54 5.22 15.62
CA ARG A 57 -1.10 6.16 14.64
C ARG A 57 -2.18 5.57 13.74
N GLY A 58 -2.29 4.30 13.66
CA GLY A 58 -3.30 3.63 12.83
C GLY A 58 -4.47 3.09 13.63
N PRO A 59 -5.47 2.51 12.96
CA PRO A 59 -6.49 1.73 13.62
C PRO A 59 -5.90 0.51 14.32
N VAL A 60 -6.13 0.43 15.62
CA VAL A 60 -5.78 -0.72 16.46
C VAL A 60 -7.07 -1.48 16.75
N TYR A 61 -7.08 -2.79 16.52
CA TYR A 61 -8.25 -3.65 16.73
C TYR A 61 -8.18 -4.47 18.03
N VAL A 62 -6.96 -4.84 18.43
CA VAL A 62 -6.71 -5.55 19.69
C VAL A 62 -5.45 -4.97 20.31
N PHE A 63 -5.52 -4.71 21.62
CA PHE A 63 -4.39 -4.29 22.44
C PHE A 63 -4.56 -4.90 23.84
N ASN A 64 -3.76 -5.89 24.13
CA ASN A 64 -3.73 -6.55 25.44
C ASN A 64 -2.30 -6.95 25.80
N GLU A 65 -2.09 -7.66 26.89
CA GLU A 65 -0.78 -8.06 27.40
C GLU A 65 0.05 -8.89 26.40
N ASN A 66 -0.62 -9.68 25.55
CA ASN A 66 0.03 -10.64 24.67
C ASN A 66 0.05 -10.23 23.21
N VAL A 67 -0.97 -9.45 22.77
CA VAL A 67 -1.25 -9.22 21.35
C VAL A 67 -1.57 -7.77 21.07
N LEU A 68 -0.90 -7.24 20.05
CA LEU A 68 -1.23 -5.98 19.39
C LEU A 68 -1.68 -6.30 17.95
N GLU A 69 -2.90 -5.90 17.59
CA GLU A 69 -3.41 -6.07 16.24
C GLU A 69 -3.73 -4.73 15.61
N MET A 70 -3.11 -4.44 14.48
CA MET A 70 -3.21 -3.18 13.77
C MET A 70 -3.64 -3.40 12.33
N ARG A 71 -4.18 -2.33 11.73
CA ARG A 71 -4.40 -2.30 10.29
C ARG A 71 -3.06 -2.15 9.57
N SER A 72 -2.92 -2.91 8.50
CA SER A 72 -1.82 -2.81 7.55
C SER A 72 -2.35 -2.36 6.19
N GLY A 73 -1.46 -1.96 5.30
CA GLY A 73 -1.79 -1.58 3.92
C GLY A 73 -1.55 -0.10 3.62
N MET A 74 -1.03 0.15 2.41
CA MET A 74 -0.57 1.47 2.00
C MET A 74 -1.69 2.38 1.49
N TRP A 75 -2.73 1.83 0.87
CA TRP A 75 -3.73 2.59 0.12
C TRP A 75 -5.17 2.45 0.64
N GLU A 76 -5.32 2.27 1.91
CA GLU A 76 -6.67 2.18 2.50
C GLU A 76 -7.44 3.51 2.37
N ASP A 77 -6.76 4.65 2.38
CA ASP A 77 -7.32 5.97 2.14
C ASP A 77 -7.79 6.19 0.68
N LYS A 78 -7.28 5.40 -0.27
CA LYS A 78 -7.70 5.41 -1.68
C LYS A 78 -8.76 4.36 -2.01
N ARG A 79 -9.22 3.61 -1.02
CA ARG A 79 -10.31 2.65 -1.17
C ARG A 79 -11.60 3.36 -1.61
N GLY A 80 -12.36 2.72 -2.47
CA GLY A 80 -13.62 3.25 -3.00
C GLY A 80 -13.59 3.53 -4.50
N LEU A 81 -12.44 3.82 -5.09
CA LEU A 81 -12.35 4.11 -6.53
C LEU A 81 -12.69 2.90 -7.40
N ILE A 82 -12.09 1.75 -7.11
CA ILE A 82 -12.37 0.50 -7.84
C ILE A 82 -13.83 0.07 -7.56
N SER A 83 -14.31 0.29 -6.35
CA SER A 83 -15.68 -0.03 -5.96
C SER A 83 -16.70 0.79 -6.75
N ILE A 84 -16.50 2.10 -6.91
CA ILE A 84 -17.37 2.97 -7.72
C ILE A 84 -17.36 2.49 -9.16
N LEU A 85 -16.17 2.28 -9.75
CA LEU A 85 -16.06 1.82 -11.12
C LEU A 85 -16.77 0.47 -11.34
N SER A 86 -16.57 -0.47 -10.43
CA SER A 86 -17.23 -1.78 -10.49
C SER A 86 -18.75 -1.68 -10.35
N LEU A 87 -19.25 -0.84 -9.43
CA LEU A 87 -20.67 -0.58 -9.26
C LEU A 87 -21.28 0.08 -10.49
N THR A 88 -20.58 1.02 -11.12
CA THR A 88 -21.03 1.65 -12.35
C THR A 88 -21.19 0.62 -13.47
N VAL A 89 -20.22 -0.27 -13.66
CA VAL A 89 -20.31 -1.34 -14.67
C VAL A 89 -21.45 -2.30 -14.34
N ILE A 90 -21.63 -2.69 -13.08
CA ILE A 90 -22.75 -3.56 -12.66
C ILE A 90 -24.10 -2.87 -12.94
N MET A 91 -24.22 -1.58 -12.62
CA MET A 91 -25.43 -0.83 -12.93
C MET A 91 -25.70 -0.73 -14.44
N MET A 92 -24.65 -0.52 -15.27
CA MET A 92 -24.80 -0.56 -16.72
C MET A 92 -25.30 -1.93 -17.22
N ILE A 93 -24.80 -3.03 -16.65
CA ILE A 93 -25.25 -4.38 -17.01
C ILE A 93 -26.72 -4.56 -16.62
N ILE A 94 -27.11 -4.17 -15.41
CA ILE A 94 -28.50 -4.28 -14.92
C ILE A 94 -29.43 -3.46 -15.82
N SER A 95 -29.10 -2.20 -16.07
CA SER A 95 -29.91 -1.31 -16.94
C SER A 95 -30.01 -1.84 -18.37
N GLY A 96 -28.91 -2.38 -18.92
CA GLY A 96 -28.91 -2.99 -20.26
C GLY A 96 -29.78 -4.24 -20.34
N LEU A 97 -29.79 -5.08 -19.31
CA LEU A 97 -30.68 -6.24 -19.23
C LEU A 97 -32.15 -5.81 -19.09
N GLU A 98 -32.43 -4.77 -18.30
CA GLU A 98 -33.78 -4.22 -18.16
C GLU A 98 -34.29 -3.67 -19.49
N ILE A 99 -33.48 -2.90 -20.23
CA ILE A 99 -33.84 -2.37 -21.56
C ILE A 99 -34.09 -3.54 -22.52
N ALA A 100 -33.23 -4.54 -22.54
CA ALA A 100 -33.42 -5.72 -23.42
C ALA A 100 -34.69 -6.47 -23.06
N PHE A 101 -34.96 -6.70 -21.77
CA PHE A 101 -36.18 -7.37 -21.32
C PHE A 101 -37.44 -6.60 -21.69
N ASN A 102 -37.49 -5.28 -21.43
CA ASN A 102 -38.63 -4.45 -21.79
C ASN A 102 -38.86 -4.40 -23.31
N SER A 103 -37.78 -4.36 -24.13
CA SER A 103 -37.87 -4.40 -25.58
C SER A 103 -38.43 -5.74 -26.06
N ILE A 104 -38.01 -6.86 -25.48
CA ILE A 104 -38.54 -8.20 -25.82
C ILE A 104 -40.00 -8.29 -25.41
N LYS A 105 -40.39 -7.82 -24.24
CA LYS A 105 -41.77 -7.80 -23.76
C LYS A 105 -42.65 -7.01 -24.72
N THR A 106 -42.23 -5.80 -25.12
CA THR A 106 -42.96 -4.96 -26.10
C THR A 106 -43.11 -5.66 -27.46
N LEU A 107 -42.12 -6.42 -27.92
CA LEU A 107 -42.21 -7.22 -29.14
C LEU A 107 -43.24 -8.34 -29.02
N ILE A 108 -43.33 -9.00 -27.85
CA ILE A 108 -44.33 -10.05 -27.61
C ILE A 108 -45.74 -9.44 -27.56
N ASP A 109 -45.91 -8.31 -26.90
CA ASP A 109 -47.22 -7.59 -26.79
C ASP A 109 -47.66 -7.09 -28.21
N LEU A 110 -46.73 -6.58 -29.05
CA LEU A 110 -47.03 -6.18 -30.43
C LEU A 110 -47.34 -7.36 -31.33
N ALA A 111 -46.73 -8.52 -31.10
CA ALA A 111 -47.01 -9.73 -31.88
C ALA A 111 -48.42 -10.27 -31.60
N SER A 112 -49.00 -9.93 -30.42
CA SER A 112 -50.38 -10.27 -30.06
C SER A 112 -51.41 -9.27 -30.62
N ASP A 113 -51.00 -8.01 -30.89
CA ASP A 113 -51.88 -6.91 -31.32
C ASP A 113 -51.38 -6.37 -32.66
N TYR A 114 -51.81 -7.02 -33.77
CA TYR A 114 -51.28 -6.78 -35.14
C TYR A 114 -51.68 -5.37 -35.65
N GLN A 115 -51.00 -4.34 -35.26
CA GLN A 115 -51.08 -2.98 -35.80
C GLN A 115 -49.71 -2.58 -36.34
N GLY A 116 -49.55 -2.65 -37.65
CA GLY A 116 -48.59 -2.07 -38.60
C GLY A 116 -47.36 -1.25 -38.23
N GLU A 117 -46.87 -1.35 -37.02
CA GLU A 117 -45.66 -0.66 -36.56
C GLU A 117 -44.36 -1.40 -36.96
N PRO A 118 -43.23 -0.70 -37.16
CA PRO A 118 -41.98 -1.26 -37.68
C PRO A 118 -41.35 -2.27 -36.66
N TYR A 119 -41.85 -3.50 -36.70
CA TYR A 119 -41.38 -4.63 -35.87
C TYR A 119 -39.86 -4.85 -35.97
N GLY A 120 -39.29 -4.62 -37.19
CA GLY A 120 -37.88 -4.84 -37.45
C GLY A 120 -36.94 -3.92 -36.66
N GLU A 121 -37.28 -2.64 -36.50
CA GLU A 121 -36.44 -1.68 -35.77
C GLU A 121 -36.38 -2.02 -34.29
N ARG A 122 -37.49 -2.40 -33.68
CA ARG A 122 -37.56 -2.77 -32.26
C ARG A 122 -36.83 -4.08 -31.97
N LEU A 123 -36.95 -5.04 -32.88
CA LEU A 123 -36.20 -6.30 -32.81
C LEU A 123 -34.68 -6.04 -32.88
N TYR A 124 -34.28 -5.19 -33.83
CA TYR A 124 -32.87 -4.80 -33.96
C TYR A 124 -32.35 -4.14 -32.68
N LEU A 125 -33.07 -3.19 -32.09
CA LEU A 125 -32.70 -2.53 -30.85
C LEU A 125 -32.60 -3.53 -29.67
N ALA A 126 -33.58 -4.42 -29.53
CA ALA A 126 -33.58 -5.45 -28.51
C ALA A 126 -32.33 -6.35 -28.61
N LEU A 127 -32.02 -6.84 -29.79
CA LEU A 127 -30.86 -7.69 -30.05
C LEU A 127 -29.54 -6.93 -29.86
N PHE A 128 -29.49 -5.65 -30.29
CA PHE A 128 -28.33 -4.79 -30.09
C PHE A 128 -28.03 -4.57 -28.59
N PHE A 129 -29.03 -4.17 -27.77
CA PHE A 129 -28.84 -3.97 -26.35
C PHE A 129 -28.51 -5.27 -25.64
N LEU A 130 -29.16 -6.37 -25.98
CA LEU A 130 -28.89 -7.67 -25.38
C LEU A 130 -27.45 -8.13 -25.70
N SER A 131 -27.02 -8.09 -26.94
CA SER A 131 -25.68 -8.52 -27.35
C SER A 131 -24.59 -7.64 -26.73
N THR A 132 -24.79 -6.31 -26.72
CA THR A 132 -23.87 -5.37 -26.08
C THR A 132 -23.74 -5.64 -24.59
N THR A 133 -24.87 -5.83 -23.90
CA THR A 133 -24.88 -6.11 -22.45
C THR A 133 -24.21 -7.44 -22.13
N LEU A 134 -24.46 -8.49 -22.91
CA LEU A 134 -23.81 -9.79 -22.74
C LEU A 134 -22.30 -9.70 -23.01
N CYS A 135 -21.87 -8.91 -23.97
CA CYS A 135 -20.45 -8.66 -24.23
C CYS A 135 -19.78 -7.94 -23.04
N ILE A 136 -20.40 -6.89 -22.49
CA ILE A 136 -19.91 -6.18 -21.31
C ILE A 136 -19.87 -7.13 -20.09
N LEU A 137 -20.92 -7.92 -19.90
CA LEU A 137 -21.00 -8.90 -18.81
C LEU A 137 -19.86 -9.94 -18.92
N TRP A 138 -19.66 -10.52 -20.10
CA TRP A 138 -18.58 -11.47 -20.34
C TRP A 138 -17.21 -10.87 -20.07
N PHE A 139 -16.95 -9.66 -20.58
CA PHE A 139 -15.70 -8.94 -20.34
C PHE A 139 -15.49 -8.66 -18.84
N TYR A 140 -16.54 -8.22 -18.14
CA TYR A 140 -16.49 -7.96 -16.70
C TYR A 140 -16.22 -9.24 -15.90
N LEU A 141 -16.90 -10.34 -16.22
CA LEU A 141 -16.68 -11.63 -15.54
C LEU A 141 -15.26 -12.16 -15.79
N LYS A 142 -14.72 -11.98 -16.98
CA LYS A 142 -13.39 -12.47 -17.34
C LYS A 142 -12.26 -11.65 -16.75
N TYR A 143 -12.39 -10.32 -16.76
CA TYR A 143 -11.32 -9.41 -16.38
C TYR A 143 -11.68 -8.53 -15.17
N GLY A 144 -12.86 -7.94 -15.16
CA GLY A 144 -13.28 -6.95 -14.17
C GLY A 144 -13.39 -7.48 -12.75
N LEU A 145 -13.82 -8.73 -12.57
CA LEU A 145 -13.93 -9.34 -11.24
C LEU A 145 -12.59 -9.41 -10.49
N ARG A 146 -11.47 -9.56 -11.20
CA ARG A 146 -10.14 -9.55 -10.56
C ARG A 146 -9.87 -8.21 -9.90
N PHE A 147 -10.17 -7.10 -10.59
CA PHE A 147 -10.01 -5.75 -10.06
C PHE A 147 -11.02 -5.46 -8.93
N THR A 148 -12.27 -5.86 -9.11
CA THR A 148 -13.29 -5.74 -8.07
C THR A 148 -12.86 -6.38 -6.75
N ARG A 149 -12.20 -7.54 -6.79
CA ARG A 149 -11.70 -8.26 -5.60
C ARG A 149 -10.56 -7.56 -4.88
N PHE A 150 -9.97 -6.48 -5.42
CA PHE A 150 -9.02 -5.67 -4.65
C PHE A 150 -9.69 -4.79 -3.59
N GLU A 151 -10.99 -4.51 -3.73
CA GLU A 151 -11.70 -3.67 -2.77
C GLU A 151 -13.00 -4.29 -2.24
N MET A 152 -13.67 -5.17 -3.00
CA MET A 152 -14.94 -5.81 -2.65
C MET A 152 -14.81 -7.33 -2.69
N PHE A 153 -15.70 -8.03 -2.00
CA PHE A 153 -15.77 -9.50 -1.96
C PHE A 153 -14.43 -10.14 -1.53
N THR A 154 -13.79 -9.55 -0.53
CA THR A 154 -12.53 -9.99 0.05
C THR A 154 -12.49 -9.70 1.56
N SER A 155 -11.37 -9.95 2.23
CA SER A 155 -11.19 -9.54 3.63
C SER A 155 -11.29 -8.01 3.75
N ARG A 156 -12.00 -7.52 4.78
CA ARG A 156 -12.26 -6.08 4.95
C ARG A 156 -11.00 -5.28 5.15
N HIS A 157 -10.06 -5.79 5.92
CA HIS A 157 -8.80 -5.13 6.24
C HIS A 157 -7.65 -6.11 6.10
N LEU A 158 -6.51 -5.57 5.67
CA LEU A 158 -5.22 -6.18 5.84
C LEU A 158 -4.83 -6.01 7.32
N LEU A 159 -4.58 -7.10 8.02
CA LEU A 159 -4.23 -7.07 9.43
C LEU A 159 -2.81 -7.55 9.65
N ILE A 160 -2.13 -6.88 10.58
CA ILE A 160 -0.89 -7.34 11.16
C ILE A 160 -1.13 -7.57 12.66
N ARG A 161 -0.68 -8.71 13.15
CA ARG A 161 -0.78 -9.09 14.55
C ARG A 161 0.61 -9.36 15.10
N PHE A 162 1.00 -8.62 16.10
CA PHE A 162 2.22 -8.79 16.88
C PHE A 162 1.89 -9.61 18.12
N ASN A 163 2.59 -10.72 18.33
CA ASN A 163 2.42 -11.57 19.51
C ASN A 163 3.72 -11.57 20.31
N ARG A 164 3.69 -10.91 21.47
CA ARG A 164 4.84 -10.74 22.33
C ARG A 164 5.31 -12.07 22.94
N ILE A 165 4.38 -12.96 23.29
CA ILE A 165 4.72 -14.23 23.97
C ILE A 165 5.45 -15.18 23.01
N THR A 166 4.99 -15.27 21.76
CA THR A 166 5.62 -16.15 20.76
C THR A 166 6.76 -15.47 20.01
N GLN A 167 6.97 -14.15 20.20
CA GLN A 167 7.93 -13.35 19.45
C GLN A 167 7.76 -13.52 17.93
N GLN A 168 6.48 -13.50 17.49
CA GLN A 168 6.10 -13.67 16.09
C GLN A 168 5.15 -12.57 15.62
N VAL A 169 5.19 -12.32 14.32
CA VAL A 169 4.32 -11.38 13.62
C VAL A 169 3.51 -12.15 12.59
N TYR A 170 2.21 -11.97 12.61
CA TYR A 170 1.28 -12.64 11.70
C TYR A 170 0.66 -11.64 10.76
N LEU A 171 0.64 -11.96 9.47
CA LEU A 171 0.04 -11.15 8.43
C LEU A 171 -1.21 -11.85 7.92
N HIS A 172 -2.30 -11.11 7.84
CA HIS A 172 -3.55 -11.61 7.26
C HIS A 172 -3.76 -10.99 5.89
N ARG A 173 -3.44 -11.75 4.84
CA ARG A 173 -3.63 -11.37 3.44
C ARG A 173 -4.56 -12.36 2.75
N PRO A 174 -5.28 -11.96 1.67
CA PRO A 174 -5.98 -12.92 0.81
C PRO A 174 -5.00 -13.90 0.15
N ALA A 175 -5.48 -15.09 -0.20
CA ALA A 175 -4.65 -16.13 -0.82
C ALA A 175 -3.96 -15.66 -2.13
N TYR A 176 -4.63 -14.81 -2.91
CA TYR A 176 -4.06 -14.23 -4.14
C TYR A 176 -2.96 -13.18 -3.91
N CYS A 177 -2.70 -12.79 -2.66
CA CYS A 177 -1.60 -11.93 -2.21
C CYS A 177 -0.58 -12.69 -1.34
N GLY A 178 -0.52 -14.01 -1.42
CA GLY A 178 0.39 -14.84 -0.64
C GLY A 178 -0.17 -15.39 0.67
N GLY A 179 -1.46 -15.12 1.00
CA GLY A 179 -2.14 -15.72 2.14
C GLY A 179 -1.66 -15.22 3.51
N ILE A 180 -1.91 -16.03 4.53
CA ILE A 180 -1.49 -15.74 5.91
C ILE A 180 -0.03 -16.15 6.07
N VAL A 181 0.79 -15.24 6.59
CA VAL A 181 2.23 -15.45 6.76
C VAL A 181 2.62 -15.24 8.22
N THR A 182 3.44 -16.13 8.75
CA THR A 182 4.04 -16.05 10.09
C THR A 182 5.52 -15.71 9.96
N LEU A 183 5.96 -14.64 10.60
CA LEU A 183 7.34 -14.12 10.55
C LEU A 183 7.93 -14.01 11.96
N PRO A 184 9.24 -14.20 12.15
CA PRO A 184 9.89 -14.00 13.44
C PRO A 184 10.07 -12.51 13.72
N TRP A 185 9.90 -12.09 14.97
CA TRP A 185 10.12 -10.70 15.39
C TRP A 185 11.58 -10.26 15.30
N ASN A 186 12.52 -11.16 15.60
CA ASN A 186 13.95 -10.84 15.62
C ASN A 186 14.57 -10.45 14.27
N GLY A 187 13.90 -10.77 13.15
CA GLY A 187 14.36 -10.43 11.81
C GLY A 187 13.76 -9.15 11.23
N VAL A 188 13.03 -8.37 12.05
CA VAL A 188 12.38 -7.15 11.56
C VAL A 188 13.38 -6.01 11.44
N SER A 189 13.33 -5.30 10.33
CA SER A 189 13.90 -3.95 10.17
C SER A 189 12.79 -2.94 9.91
N SER A 190 13.04 -1.68 10.23
CA SER A 190 12.04 -0.60 10.13
C SER A 190 12.61 0.64 9.48
N SER A 191 11.93 1.17 8.50
CA SER A 191 12.27 2.47 7.90
C SER A 191 12.12 3.65 8.87
N GLY A 192 11.40 3.45 9.97
CA GLY A 192 11.26 4.44 11.05
C GLY A 192 12.44 4.48 12.02
N ALA A 193 13.29 3.46 12.05
CA ALA A 193 14.42 3.38 12.98
C ALA A 193 15.64 4.16 12.48
N ASP A 194 15.90 4.21 11.19
CA ASP A 194 17.08 4.87 10.61
C ASP A 194 16.71 6.12 9.79
N LYS A 195 17.30 7.28 10.16
CA LYS A 195 17.18 8.54 9.43
C LYS A 195 17.74 8.48 8.01
N LYS A 196 18.61 7.52 7.69
CA LYS A 196 19.21 7.34 6.37
C LYS A 196 18.33 6.57 5.39
N SER A 197 17.24 5.97 5.87
CA SER A 197 16.32 5.23 5.02
C SER A 197 15.66 6.15 4.00
N THR A 198 15.85 5.85 2.72
CA THR A 198 15.27 6.61 1.60
C THR A 198 13.74 6.54 1.60
N ILE A 199 13.18 5.48 2.17
CA ILE A 199 11.73 5.28 2.29
C ILE A 199 11.15 6.16 3.39
N ALA A 200 11.90 6.40 4.46
CA ALA A 200 11.47 7.23 5.58
C ALA A 200 11.37 8.73 5.25
N SER A 201 12.03 9.20 4.20
CA SER A 201 11.92 10.60 3.74
C SER A 201 10.59 10.89 3.02
N GLY A 202 9.79 9.85 2.75
CA GLY A 202 8.51 9.97 2.05
C GLY A 202 7.40 10.48 2.97
N VAL A 203 7.19 11.78 3.00
CA VAL A 203 5.97 12.38 3.53
C VAL A 203 4.77 11.73 2.83
N GLY A 204 3.81 11.23 3.62
CA GLY A 204 2.61 10.58 3.10
C GLY A 204 2.69 9.04 2.99
N LEU A 205 3.74 8.40 3.50
CA LEU A 205 3.83 6.94 3.58
C LEU A 205 3.61 6.44 5.01
N PRO A 206 2.98 5.25 5.19
CA PRO A 206 2.94 4.56 6.47
C PRO A 206 4.31 4.03 6.90
N LEU A 207 4.41 3.54 8.13
CA LEU A 207 5.59 2.83 8.62
C LEU A 207 5.82 1.57 7.80
N ALA A 208 7.02 1.40 7.24
CA ALA A 208 7.40 0.20 6.53
C ALA A 208 8.20 -0.74 7.45
N LEU A 209 7.74 -1.97 7.57
CA LEU A 209 8.44 -3.06 8.23
C LEU A 209 8.94 -4.03 7.17
N THR A 210 10.18 -4.47 7.30
CA THR A 210 10.84 -5.33 6.32
C THR A 210 11.46 -6.54 7.00
N TRP A 211 11.30 -7.70 6.42
CA TRP A 211 12.04 -8.92 6.76
C TRP A 211 12.80 -9.36 5.53
N SER A 212 14.08 -9.56 5.67
CA SER A 212 14.88 -10.06 4.56
C SER A 212 14.64 -11.54 4.29
N SER A 213 15.10 -12.00 3.14
CA SER A 213 15.01 -13.41 2.75
C SER A 213 15.73 -14.37 3.70
N ALA A 214 16.68 -13.89 4.51
CA ALA A 214 17.36 -14.71 5.52
C ALA A 214 16.45 -15.09 6.69
N PHE A 215 15.47 -14.23 7.03
CA PHE A 215 14.53 -14.46 8.13
C PHE A 215 13.16 -14.94 7.66
N THR A 216 12.90 -14.91 6.36
CA THR A 216 11.65 -15.43 5.79
C THR A 216 11.90 -16.83 5.24
N GLY A 217 11.18 -17.82 5.73
CA GLY A 217 11.19 -19.16 5.13
C GLY A 217 10.66 -19.20 3.68
N THR A 218 10.14 -18.05 3.17
CA THR A 218 9.55 -17.92 1.82
C THR A 218 10.57 -17.53 0.75
N LEU A 219 11.85 -17.43 1.08
CA LEU A 219 12.98 -17.09 0.18
C LEU A 219 12.87 -15.72 -0.49
N ARG A 220 11.99 -14.86 -0.01
CA ARG A 220 11.82 -13.49 -0.51
C ARG A 220 11.81 -12.48 0.64
N THR A 221 12.08 -11.24 0.33
CA THR A 221 11.90 -10.13 1.29
C THR A 221 10.40 -9.85 1.45
N GLU A 222 9.94 -9.81 2.69
CA GLU A 222 8.59 -9.33 3.04
C GLU A 222 8.64 -7.86 3.40
N LEU A 223 7.79 -7.06 2.77
CA LEU A 223 7.59 -5.64 3.06
C LEU A 223 6.14 -5.40 3.43
N ILE A 224 5.92 -4.70 4.53
CA ILE A 224 4.59 -4.45 5.06
C ILE A 224 4.48 -3.01 5.49
N TRP A 225 3.35 -2.40 5.17
CA TRP A 225 3.01 -1.06 5.60
C TRP A 225 2.07 -1.11 6.80
N VAL A 226 2.42 -0.43 7.88
CA VAL A 226 1.66 -0.45 9.14
C VAL A 226 1.20 0.95 9.49
N GLY A 227 -0.01 1.03 10.05
CA GLY A 227 -0.55 2.28 10.57
C GLY A 227 -1.08 3.20 9.48
N LYS A 228 -0.82 4.47 9.64
CA LYS A 228 -1.34 5.56 8.85
C LYS A 228 -0.21 6.34 8.20
N SER A 229 -0.50 6.94 7.04
CA SER A 229 0.47 7.83 6.38
C SER A 229 1.01 8.90 7.32
N ALA A 230 2.32 9.09 7.33
CA ALA A 230 3.01 10.03 8.20
C ALA A 230 3.21 11.40 7.54
N ASN A 231 3.10 12.45 8.32
CA ASN A 231 3.41 13.80 7.86
C ASN A 231 4.91 14.13 8.00
N ASN A 232 5.58 13.44 8.90
CA ASN A 232 6.99 13.62 9.16
C ASN A 232 7.65 12.33 9.70
N PHE A 233 8.97 12.33 9.73
CA PHE A 233 9.76 11.19 10.18
C PHE A 233 9.56 10.88 11.68
N ALA A 234 9.38 11.89 12.53
CA ALA A 234 9.18 11.69 13.96
C ALA A 234 7.92 10.88 14.27
N GLU A 235 6.89 11.03 13.45
CA GLU A 235 5.67 10.22 13.58
C GLU A 235 5.91 8.73 13.28
N LEU A 236 6.77 8.42 12.28
CA LEU A 236 7.16 7.04 11.98
C LEU A 236 7.99 6.44 13.12
N GLN A 237 8.91 7.22 13.69
CA GLN A 237 9.70 6.81 14.85
C GLN A 237 8.81 6.55 16.07
N ALA A 238 7.82 7.39 16.33
CA ALA A 238 6.91 7.22 17.45
C ALA A 238 6.04 5.96 17.31
N GLU A 239 5.58 5.65 16.07
CA GLU A 239 4.82 4.44 15.80
C GLU A 239 5.69 3.17 15.87
N TRP A 240 6.91 3.24 15.33
CA TRP A 240 7.86 2.15 15.45
C TRP A 240 8.21 1.86 16.92
N GLU A 241 8.51 2.89 17.69
CA GLU A 241 8.84 2.76 19.12
C GLU A 241 7.67 2.17 19.91
N PHE A 242 6.43 2.52 19.55
CA PHE A 242 5.24 1.93 20.16
C PHE A 242 5.18 0.41 19.93
N ILE A 243 5.44 -0.04 18.69
CA ILE A 243 5.43 -1.46 18.33
C ILE A 243 6.61 -2.18 19.02
N ARG A 244 7.80 -1.59 18.96
CA ARG A 244 9.02 -2.15 19.55
C ARG A 244 8.86 -2.36 21.06
N ARG A 245 8.46 -1.32 21.79
CA ARG A 245 8.26 -1.44 23.26
C ARG A 245 7.17 -2.46 23.58
N PHE A 246 6.10 -2.49 22.82
CA PHE A 246 5.07 -3.52 23.02
C PHE A 246 5.65 -4.93 22.93
N MET A 247 6.49 -5.18 21.93
CA MET A 247 7.05 -6.52 21.71
C MET A 247 8.16 -6.89 22.70
N ASP A 248 9.00 -5.94 23.06
CA ASP A 248 10.19 -6.17 23.91
C ASP A 248 9.86 -6.00 25.41
N GLU A 249 9.11 -4.97 25.77
CA GLU A 249 8.87 -4.55 27.15
C GLU A 249 7.44 -4.87 27.62
N GLY A 250 6.47 -4.92 26.70
CA GLY A 250 5.07 -5.15 26.99
C GLY A 250 4.22 -3.85 26.92
N PRO A 251 2.92 -3.96 27.24
CA PRO A 251 2.01 -2.81 27.15
C PRO A 251 2.16 -1.83 28.33
N GLU A 252 2.90 -2.20 29.37
CA GLU A 252 3.09 -1.35 30.56
C GLU A 252 3.90 -0.10 30.19
N GLY A 253 3.42 1.06 30.56
CA GLY A 253 4.05 2.34 30.22
C GLY A 253 3.76 2.85 28.79
N LEU A 254 3.07 2.09 27.95
CA LEU A 254 2.62 2.56 26.65
C LEU A 254 1.31 3.34 26.74
N PRO A 255 1.15 4.41 25.95
CA PRO A 255 -0.14 5.10 25.85
C PRO A 255 -1.19 4.15 25.27
N ARG A 256 -2.36 4.07 25.90
CA ARG A 256 -3.45 3.21 25.41
C ARG A 256 -3.94 3.71 24.07
N PRO A 257 -3.89 2.89 23.00
CA PRO A 257 -4.38 3.27 21.70
C PRO A 257 -5.92 3.27 21.68
N HIS A 258 -6.50 4.07 20.80
CA HIS A 258 -7.93 4.00 20.55
C HIS A 258 -8.28 2.70 19.81
N ILE A 259 -9.09 1.85 20.44
CA ILE A 259 -9.53 0.59 19.83
C ILE A 259 -10.61 0.86 18.79
N THR A 260 -10.33 0.46 17.56
CA THR A 260 -11.24 0.63 16.43
C THR A 260 -12.16 -0.57 16.30
N SER A 261 -13.46 -0.32 16.11
CA SER A 261 -14.44 -1.38 15.87
C SER A 261 -14.21 -2.05 14.50
N HIS A 262 -14.38 -3.36 14.44
CA HIS A 262 -14.42 -4.10 13.17
C HIS A 262 -15.72 -3.86 12.37
N PHE A 263 -16.75 -3.29 12.98
CA PHE A 263 -17.98 -2.96 12.28
C PHE A 263 -17.74 -1.78 11.32
N PRO A 264 -18.21 -1.84 10.06
CA PRO A 264 -17.90 -0.83 9.04
C PRO A 264 -18.82 0.41 9.21
N TRP A 265 -18.52 1.22 10.21
CA TRP A 265 -19.21 2.48 10.40
C TRP A 265 -18.92 3.47 9.27
N PRO A 266 -19.91 4.29 8.85
CA PRO A 266 -19.71 5.24 7.75
C PRO A 266 -18.51 6.15 7.93
N TRP A 267 -18.28 6.67 9.15
CA TRP A 267 -17.15 7.57 9.42
C TRP A 267 -15.77 6.93 9.20
N GLN A 268 -15.64 5.61 9.30
CA GLN A 268 -14.38 4.91 8.98
C GLN A 268 -14.02 5.01 7.50
N ALA A 269 -15.01 5.19 6.63
CA ALA A 269 -14.82 5.37 5.20
C ALA A 269 -14.67 6.85 4.81
N PHE A 270 -15.40 7.74 5.47
CA PHE A 270 -15.37 9.17 5.14
C PHE A 270 -14.18 9.90 5.74
N THR A 271 -13.82 9.62 7.00
CA THR A 271 -12.70 10.30 7.68
C THR A 271 -11.40 10.27 6.87
N PRO A 272 -10.95 9.14 6.30
CA PRO A 272 -9.72 9.09 5.52
C PRO A 272 -9.74 9.99 4.27
N GLN A 273 -10.92 10.22 3.68
CA GLN A 273 -11.06 11.06 2.48
C GLN A 273 -10.86 12.55 2.79
N PHE A 274 -11.20 12.97 4.01
CA PHE A 274 -11.05 14.37 4.45
C PHE A 274 -9.79 14.59 5.28
N GLU A 275 -9.03 13.54 5.54
CA GLU A 275 -7.82 13.60 6.33
C GLU A 275 -6.72 14.36 5.59
N GLY A 276 -6.05 15.28 6.29
CA GLY A 276 -5.10 16.20 5.67
C GLY A 276 -5.73 17.44 5.00
N LEU A 277 -6.97 17.36 4.53
CA LEU A 277 -7.65 18.51 3.91
C LEU A 277 -7.86 19.66 4.87
N THR A 278 -8.03 19.41 6.17
CA THR A 278 -8.18 20.45 7.20
C THR A 278 -6.98 21.36 7.27
N HIS A 279 -5.77 20.84 7.14
CA HIS A 279 -4.55 21.62 7.10
C HIS A 279 -4.49 22.49 5.84
N TYR A 280 -4.75 21.90 4.68
CA TYR A 280 -4.81 22.63 3.41
C TYR A 280 -5.91 23.69 3.43
N PHE A 281 -7.09 23.36 3.96
CA PHE A 281 -8.19 24.33 4.04
C PHE A 281 -7.85 25.52 4.93
N ARG A 282 -7.12 25.34 6.03
CA ARG A 282 -6.70 26.44 6.90
C ARG A 282 -5.62 27.32 6.27
N SER A 283 -4.62 26.72 5.63
CA SER A 283 -3.43 27.43 5.11
C SER A 283 -3.60 27.98 3.69
N SER A 284 -4.63 27.56 2.95
CA SER A 284 -4.78 27.89 1.53
C SER A 284 -5.47 29.22 1.28
N PRO A 285 -5.19 29.89 0.13
CA PRO A 285 -5.88 31.09 -0.32
C PRO A 285 -7.36 30.82 -0.61
N ARG A 286 -8.17 31.85 -0.63
CA ARG A 286 -9.65 31.77 -0.81
C ARG A 286 -10.05 30.99 -2.06
N VAL A 287 -9.35 31.19 -3.18
CA VAL A 287 -9.62 30.50 -4.45
C VAL A 287 -9.49 28.97 -4.30
N LEU A 288 -8.44 28.51 -3.62
CA LEU A 288 -8.24 27.08 -3.39
C LEU A 288 -9.28 26.49 -2.43
N LYS A 289 -9.71 27.27 -1.43
CA LYS A 289 -10.83 26.87 -0.54
C LYS A 289 -12.13 26.67 -1.31
N CYS A 290 -12.46 27.59 -2.23
CA CYS A 290 -13.62 27.43 -3.11
C CYS A 290 -13.47 26.20 -4.03
N GLY A 291 -12.28 25.97 -4.58
CA GLY A 291 -12.00 24.75 -5.38
C GLY A 291 -12.18 23.47 -4.59
N LEU A 292 -11.69 23.41 -3.35
CA LEU A 292 -11.88 22.24 -2.46
C LEU A 292 -13.35 22.04 -2.10
N LEU A 293 -14.10 23.12 -1.88
CA LEU A 293 -15.54 23.04 -1.64
C LEU A 293 -16.28 22.50 -2.87
N LEU A 294 -15.91 22.97 -4.06
CA LEU A 294 -16.47 22.47 -5.32
C LEU A 294 -16.17 20.98 -5.56
N LEU A 295 -15.01 20.50 -5.09
CA LEU A 295 -14.62 19.08 -5.18
C LEU A 295 -15.23 18.22 -4.07
N SER A 296 -15.88 18.82 -3.06
CA SER A 296 -16.45 18.05 -1.93
C SER A 296 -17.43 16.95 -2.33
N PRO A 297 -18.26 17.07 -3.40
CA PRO A 297 -19.11 15.97 -3.85
C PRO A 297 -18.30 14.75 -4.31
N ALA A 298 -17.13 14.96 -4.94
CA ALA A 298 -16.26 13.86 -5.36
C ALA A 298 -15.74 13.06 -4.15
N PHE A 299 -15.33 13.74 -3.07
CA PHE A 299 -14.93 13.08 -1.83
C PHE A 299 -16.09 12.32 -1.17
N LEU A 300 -17.31 12.84 -1.24
CA LEU A 300 -18.49 12.15 -0.74
C LEU A 300 -18.79 10.88 -1.57
N ILE A 301 -18.68 10.96 -2.89
CA ILE A 301 -18.87 9.80 -3.77
C ILE A 301 -17.81 8.73 -3.47
N ILE A 302 -16.52 9.12 -3.37
CA ILE A 302 -15.43 8.19 -3.03
C ILE A 302 -15.65 7.59 -1.64
N GLY A 303 -16.02 8.40 -0.65
CA GLY A 303 -16.34 7.94 0.70
C GLY A 303 -17.50 6.94 0.73
N THR A 304 -18.54 7.18 -0.08
CA THR A 304 -19.65 6.25 -0.24
C THR A 304 -19.19 4.93 -0.87
N GLY A 305 -18.41 4.99 -1.94
CA GLY A 305 -17.80 3.80 -2.57
C GLY A 305 -16.92 3.03 -1.59
N HIS A 306 -16.13 3.72 -0.78
CA HIS A 306 -15.34 3.13 0.29
C HIS A 306 -16.24 2.42 1.33
N TRP A 307 -17.28 3.08 1.78
CA TRP A 307 -18.22 2.49 2.76
C TRP A 307 -18.91 1.25 2.19
N VAL A 308 -19.44 1.32 0.97
CA VAL A 308 -20.04 0.16 0.27
C VAL A 308 -19.04 -0.97 0.15
N SER A 309 -17.78 -0.66 -0.22
CA SER A 309 -16.69 -1.64 -0.23
C SER A 309 -16.52 -2.33 1.12
N LEU A 310 -16.51 -1.57 2.23
CA LEU A 310 -16.39 -2.15 3.58
C LEU A 310 -17.59 -3.05 3.93
N LEU A 311 -18.80 -2.70 3.51
CA LEU A 311 -20.00 -3.50 3.73
C LEU A 311 -19.97 -4.83 2.99
N LEU A 312 -19.48 -4.82 1.74
CA LEU A 312 -19.39 -6.00 0.87
C LEU A 312 -18.18 -6.91 1.19
N CYS A 313 -17.32 -6.51 2.14
CA CYS A 313 -16.20 -7.30 2.59
C CYS A 313 -16.51 -8.00 3.92
N TRP A 314 -15.93 -9.20 4.10
CA TRP A 314 -16.07 -9.94 5.36
C TRP A 314 -15.00 -9.56 6.37
N LYS A 315 -15.33 -9.72 7.65
CA LYS A 315 -14.37 -9.58 8.74
C LYS A 315 -13.25 -10.59 8.60
N PRO A 316 -11.96 -10.18 8.61
CA PRO A 316 -10.84 -11.11 8.62
C PRO A 316 -10.93 -12.04 9.84
N ARG A 317 -10.64 -13.33 9.62
CA ARG A 317 -10.65 -14.34 10.69
C ARG A 317 -9.29 -15.04 10.73
N TRP A 318 -8.64 -14.96 11.84
CA TRP A 318 -7.40 -15.68 12.06
C TRP A 318 -7.67 -17.20 12.22
N PRO A 319 -6.80 -18.06 11.71
CA PRO A 319 -6.79 -19.48 12.02
C PRO A 319 -6.73 -19.73 13.53
N ARG A 320 -7.28 -20.84 13.98
CA ARG A 320 -7.33 -21.17 15.41
C ARG A 320 -5.94 -21.19 16.05
N VAL A 321 -4.95 -21.77 15.37
CA VAL A 321 -3.56 -21.84 15.85
C VAL A 321 -2.99 -20.45 16.16
N ILE A 322 -3.22 -19.46 15.28
CA ILE A 322 -2.76 -18.07 15.48
C ILE A 322 -3.58 -17.36 16.58
N ARG A 323 -4.89 -17.66 16.70
CA ARG A 323 -5.71 -17.06 17.75
C ARG A 323 -5.32 -17.52 19.15
N GLU A 324 -4.92 -18.79 19.26
CA GLU A 324 -4.54 -19.43 20.51
C GLU A 324 -3.04 -19.35 20.80
N ALA A 325 -2.26 -18.83 19.85
CA ALA A 325 -0.81 -18.65 20.00
C ALA A 325 -0.45 -17.80 21.22
N GLY A 326 0.45 -18.30 22.04
CA GLY A 326 0.88 -17.64 23.29
C GLY A 326 -0.01 -17.91 24.50
N LEU A 327 -1.10 -18.68 24.35
CA LEU A 327 -1.85 -19.17 25.48
C LEU A 327 -1.13 -20.38 26.12
N PRO A 328 -1.23 -20.57 27.44
CA PRO A 328 -0.62 -21.70 28.12
C PRO A 328 -1.06 -23.06 27.53
N GLY A 329 -0.09 -23.92 27.22
CA GLY A 329 -0.34 -25.26 26.68
C GLY A 329 -0.80 -25.30 25.21
N LYS A 330 -0.77 -24.18 24.48
CA LYS A 330 -1.11 -24.13 23.06
C LYS A 330 0.14 -24.13 22.18
N PRO A 331 0.09 -24.77 21.00
CA PRO A 331 1.23 -24.82 20.10
C PRO A 331 1.56 -23.40 19.55
N VAL A 332 2.84 -23.16 19.39
CA VAL A 332 3.33 -21.97 18.69
C VAL A 332 3.25 -22.25 17.18
N PRO A 333 2.63 -21.37 16.37
CA PRO A 333 2.60 -21.52 14.93
C PRO A 333 4.01 -21.57 14.35
N ALA A 334 4.23 -22.47 13.37
CA ALA A 334 5.50 -22.48 12.65
C ALA A 334 5.66 -21.22 11.79
N VAL A 335 6.91 -20.79 11.59
CA VAL A 335 7.24 -19.73 10.62
C VAL A 335 6.88 -20.25 9.23
N THR A 336 6.23 -19.42 8.43
CA THR A 336 5.81 -19.78 7.08
C THR A 336 7.03 -20.03 6.19
N THR A 337 7.02 -21.15 5.48
CA THR A 337 8.07 -21.59 4.57
C THR A 337 7.57 -21.70 3.13
N VAL A 338 8.47 -21.92 2.19
CA VAL A 338 8.11 -22.17 0.79
C VAL A 338 7.23 -23.42 0.68
N ASP A 339 7.42 -24.41 1.57
CA ASP A 339 6.72 -25.67 1.52
C ASP A 339 5.22 -25.58 1.89
N ASP A 340 4.81 -24.48 2.50
CA ASP A 340 3.41 -24.16 2.82
C ASP A 340 2.59 -23.75 1.58
N TYR A 341 3.24 -23.50 0.45
CA TYR A 341 2.59 -23.10 -0.79
C TYR A 341 2.34 -24.29 -1.74
N PRO A 342 1.40 -24.14 -2.70
CA PRO A 342 1.21 -25.14 -3.75
C PRO A 342 2.49 -25.37 -4.58
N PRO A 343 2.72 -26.61 -5.12
CA PRO A 343 3.97 -26.97 -5.79
C PRO A 343 4.41 -26.01 -6.89
N HIS A 344 3.49 -25.51 -7.71
CA HIS A 344 3.78 -24.55 -8.79
C HIS A 344 4.23 -23.18 -8.27
N ILE A 345 3.84 -22.81 -7.05
CA ILE A 345 4.31 -21.58 -6.39
C ILE A 345 5.68 -21.82 -5.75
N GLN A 346 5.88 -22.99 -5.12
CA GLN A 346 7.17 -23.37 -4.54
C GLN A 346 8.28 -23.33 -5.57
N GLU A 347 8.07 -23.89 -6.75
CA GLU A 347 9.04 -23.90 -7.85
C GLU A 347 9.42 -22.47 -8.24
N ARG A 348 8.42 -21.60 -8.46
CA ARG A 348 8.64 -20.21 -8.80
C ARG A 348 9.38 -19.42 -7.72
N LEU A 349 9.03 -19.62 -6.45
CA LEU A 349 9.73 -18.96 -5.34
C LEU A 349 11.20 -19.39 -5.26
N ARG A 350 11.48 -20.69 -5.48
CA ARG A 350 12.87 -21.20 -5.51
C ARG A 350 13.66 -20.69 -6.72
N GLU A 351 13.08 -20.68 -7.90
CA GLU A 351 13.68 -20.11 -9.10
C GLU A 351 14.04 -18.62 -8.93
N ASN A 352 13.25 -17.91 -8.16
CA ASN A 352 13.36 -16.47 -7.98
C ASN A 352 14.16 -16.06 -6.76
N ALA A 353 14.55 -17.00 -5.90
CA ALA A 353 15.27 -16.75 -4.66
C ALA A 353 16.54 -15.90 -4.84
N TYR A 354 17.26 -16.06 -5.97
CA TYR A 354 18.47 -15.31 -6.27
C TYR A 354 18.27 -13.79 -6.34
N LEU A 355 17.03 -13.33 -6.60
CA LEU A 355 16.72 -11.89 -6.66
C LEU A 355 16.74 -11.23 -5.29
N TRP A 356 16.46 -12.03 -4.25
CA TRP A 356 16.34 -11.60 -2.88
C TRP A 356 17.54 -12.04 -2.03
N ALA A 357 18.48 -12.78 -2.64
CA ALA A 357 19.64 -13.30 -1.95
C ALA A 357 20.52 -12.16 -1.43
N ILE A 358 20.89 -12.27 -0.16
CA ILE A 358 21.84 -11.39 0.50
C ILE A 358 23.23 -11.86 0.18
N ARG A 359 24.14 -10.95 -0.10
CA ARG A 359 25.54 -11.29 -0.31
C ARG A 359 26.27 -11.42 1.01
N PRO A 360 27.02 -12.52 1.22
CA PRO A 360 27.79 -12.70 2.46
C PRO A 360 28.87 -11.62 2.60
N GLY A 361 29.16 -11.28 3.84
CA GLY A 361 30.23 -10.36 4.20
C GLY A 361 29.92 -8.88 4.09
N LYS A 362 30.99 -8.06 3.99
CA LYS A 362 30.88 -6.60 3.95
C LYS A 362 30.92 -6.07 2.53
N ARG A 363 30.23 -4.95 2.31
CA ARG A 363 30.33 -4.22 1.06
C ARG A 363 31.78 -3.79 0.82
N PRO A 364 32.40 -4.10 -0.35
CA PRO A 364 33.75 -3.61 -0.65
C PRO A 364 33.73 -2.08 -0.67
N GLU A 365 34.69 -1.48 0.04
CA GLU A 365 34.88 -0.03 0.04
C GLU A 365 35.08 0.46 -1.39
N ARG A 366 34.32 1.45 -1.81
CA ARG A 366 34.54 2.13 -3.09
C ARG A 366 35.89 2.82 -3.00
N LYS A 367 36.91 2.32 -3.72
CA LYS A 367 38.13 3.09 -3.94
C LYS A 367 37.73 4.51 -4.37
N PRO A 368 38.20 5.55 -3.68
CA PRO A 368 37.91 6.92 -4.07
C PRO A 368 38.21 7.07 -5.57
N ARG A 369 37.18 7.45 -6.30
CA ARG A 369 37.34 7.69 -7.75
C ARG A 369 38.40 8.78 -7.87
N ALA A 370 39.58 8.40 -8.39
CA ALA A 370 40.63 9.37 -8.60
C ALA A 370 40.01 10.59 -9.27
N SER A 371 40.05 11.71 -8.58
CA SER A 371 39.54 12.98 -9.09
C SER A 371 40.25 13.21 -10.40
N LYS A 372 39.57 13.12 -11.51
CA LYS A 372 40.09 13.61 -12.79
C LYS A 372 40.33 15.09 -12.54
N ARG A 373 41.58 15.45 -12.20
CA ARG A 373 42.02 16.83 -12.18
C ARG A 373 41.58 17.42 -13.51
N ARG A 374 40.60 18.32 -13.49
CA ARG A 374 40.36 19.18 -14.65
C ARG A 374 41.68 19.86 -14.97
N PRO A 375 42.15 19.79 -16.21
CA PRO A 375 43.29 20.61 -16.63
C PRO A 375 42.95 22.06 -16.29
N LYS A 376 43.79 22.73 -15.51
CA LYS A 376 43.70 24.16 -15.32
C LYS A 376 43.77 24.78 -16.73
N SER A 377 42.75 25.46 -17.18
CA SER A 377 42.82 26.35 -18.33
C SER A 377 43.91 27.40 -18.05
N PRO A 378 44.76 27.73 -19.04
CA PRO A 378 45.74 28.79 -18.85
C PRO A 378 45.01 30.10 -18.56
N SER A 379 45.46 30.77 -17.51
CA SER A 379 45.04 32.13 -17.17
C SER A 379 45.46 33.07 -18.30
N GLN A 380 44.52 33.52 -19.09
CA GLN A 380 44.71 34.71 -19.90
C GLN A 380 44.48 35.91 -18.98
N THR A 381 45.56 36.58 -18.63
CA THR A 381 45.64 37.95 -18.17
C THR A 381 45.48 38.87 -19.38
N PRO A 382 44.60 39.86 -19.36
CA PRO A 382 44.88 41.10 -20.08
C PRO A 382 45.14 42.20 -19.07
N ASP A 383 46.35 42.73 -19.13
CA ASP A 383 46.66 44.11 -18.68
C ASP A 383 45.77 45.08 -19.45
N ILE A 384 45.12 45.96 -18.76
CA ILE A 384 44.78 47.32 -19.25
C ILE A 384 44.80 48.28 -18.07
N GLU A 385 45.62 49.20 -18.26
CA GLU A 385 46.08 50.37 -17.55
C GLU A 385 44.98 51.42 -17.33
N LYS A 386 45.08 52.05 -16.14
CA LYS A 386 44.73 53.47 -15.80
C LYS A 386 43.45 54.11 -16.37
N ASP A 387 42.63 54.64 -15.52
CA ASP A 387 42.59 56.06 -15.20
C ASP A 387 41.53 56.34 -14.11
N THR A 388 41.98 57.04 -13.05
CA THR A 388 41.21 57.86 -12.11
C THR A 388 41.03 59.26 -12.73
N PRO A 389 40.15 60.20 -12.28
CA PRO A 389 39.66 60.38 -10.92
C PRO A 389 38.27 61.09 -10.77
N HIS A 390 37.92 61.35 -9.48
CA HIS A 390 36.94 62.38 -8.96
C HIS A 390 35.47 61.97 -9.02
N GLY A 391 34.66 62.10 -8.04
CA GLY A 391 34.66 62.83 -6.80
C GLY A 391 33.23 62.91 -6.25
N VAL A 392 33.11 62.97 -4.94
CA VAL A 392 32.19 63.80 -4.14
C VAL A 392 30.73 63.32 -3.94
N ASP A 393 30.42 63.20 -2.62
CA ASP A 393 29.21 63.57 -1.84
C ASP A 393 28.03 62.56 -1.80
N SER A 394 27.85 61.90 -0.66
CA SER A 394 27.23 62.29 0.63
C SER A 394 25.71 62.44 0.57
N ILE A 395 25.11 61.98 1.73
CA ILE A 395 23.75 62.27 2.23
C ILE A 395 22.73 61.15 1.82
N GLY A 396 22.05 60.48 2.71
CA GLY A 396 21.61 60.61 4.06
C GLY A 396 20.53 59.55 4.26
N GLN A 397 20.50 59.01 5.47
CA GLN A 397 19.35 58.33 6.03
C GLN A 397 18.20 59.32 6.32
N PRO A 398 16.99 58.90 6.59
CA PRO A 398 16.64 57.89 7.61
C PRO A 398 15.94 56.65 7.06
#